data_f0f86a11d4cec0d198e9e726e03ec774
#
_entry.id   f0f86a11d4cec0d198e9e726e03ec774
#
_cell.length_a   1.000
_cell.length_b   1.000
_cell.length_c   1.000
_cell.angle_alpha   90.00
_cell.angle_beta   90.00
_cell.angle_gamma   90.00
#
_symmetry.space_group_name_H-M   'P 1'
#
loop_
_entity.id
_entity.type
_entity.pdbx_description
1 polymer ?
#
loop_
_entity_poly.entity_id
_entity_poly.type
_entity_poly.pdbx_seq_one_letter_code
_entity_poly.pdbx_strand_id
1 'polypeptide(L)'
;MVSKRLKTLGKGGGTLVLDAQGLSLQVDGDERMRARIKAAELNGRRVALSALTPLEVRRSGQAGRRLAFLLSHFDVKPVDEAVLRTAALLLDTTGLDGHECLVDAVVVATAALCTPPVRLVTSDGSHIPKLCAAVHELPQQPFIGLITV
;
A
#
# COMPACT_ATOMS: atom_id res chain seq x y z
N MET A 1 -10.77 -7.70 -30.76
CA MET A 1 -11.80 -7.40 -29.77
C MET A 1 -11.42 -7.85 -28.36
N VAL A 2 -10.97 -9.08 -28.17
CA VAL A 2 -10.53 -9.60 -26.87
C VAL A 2 -9.34 -8.80 -26.32
N SER A 3 -8.35 -8.46 -27.15
CA SER A 3 -7.18 -7.67 -26.74
C SER A 3 -7.54 -6.24 -26.33
N LYS A 4 -8.57 -5.64 -26.95
CA LYS A 4 -9.04 -4.29 -26.64
C LYS A 4 -9.79 -4.26 -25.29
N ARG A 5 -10.53 -5.32 -25.00
CA ARG A 5 -11.24 -5.51 -23.74
C ARG A 5 -10.27 -5.76 -22.58
N LEU A 6 -9.24 -6.57 -22.81
CA LEU A 6 -8.17 -6.81 -21.85
C LEU A 6 -7.35 -5.54 -21.56
N LYS A 7 -7.06 -4.73 -22.58
CA LYS A 7 -6.39 -3.44 -22.41
C LYS A 7 -7.24 -2.44 -21.63
N THR A 8 -8.55 -2.47 -21.80
CA THR A 8 -9.46 -1.59 -21.05
C THR A 8 -9.59 -2.03 -19.57
N LEU A 9 -9.63 -3.34 -19.33
CA LEU A 9 -9.63 -3.91 -17.98
C LEU A 9 -8.30 -3.63 -17.26
N GLY A 10 -7.16 -3.66 -17.99
CA GLY A 10 -5.86 -3.35 -17.41
C GLY A 10 -5.66 -1.88 -17.04
N LYS A 11 -6.37 -0.96 -17.70
CA LYS A 11 -6.23 0.48 -17.47
C LYS A 11 -7.00 1.01 -16.25
N GLY A 12 -7.98 0.27 -15.74
CA GLY A 12 -8.85 0.70 -14.65
C GLY A 12 -8.66 -0.09 -13.35
N GLY A 13 -7.57 -0.85 -13.23
CA GLY A 13 -7.42 -1.85 -12.18
C GLY A 13 -7.22 -1.33 -10.76
N GLY A 14 -6.77 -0.11 -10.57
CA GLY A 14 -6.50 0.46 -9.26
C GLY A 14 -5.15 0.05 -8.67
N THR A 15 -5.04 0.08 -7.34
CA THR A 15 -3.77 -0.14 -6.63
C THR A 15 -3.95 -1.08 -5.43
N LEU A 16 -3.05 -2.04 -5.31
CA LEU A 16 -2.86 -2.84 -4.10
C LEU A 16 -1.65 -2.27 -3.37
N VAL A 17 -1.85 -1.72 -2.18
CA VAL A 17 -0.78 -1.15 -1.36
C VAL A 17 -0.39 -2.15 -0.28
N LEU A 18 0.90 -2.37 -0.11
CA LEU A 18 1.43 -3.27 0.92
C LEU A 18 1.99 -2.45 2.08
N ASP A 19 1.58 -2.78 3.30
CA ASP A 19 2.30 -2.35 4.50
C ASP A 19 3.51 -3.29 4.76
N ALA A 20 4.19 -3.08 5.87
CA ALA A 20 5.35 -3.88 6.25
C ALA A 20 5.02 -5.38 6.35
N GLN A 21 3.85 -5.73 6.89
CA GLN A 21 3.44 -7.13 7.02
C GLN A 21 3.15 -7.76 5.65
N GLY A 22 2.44 -7.04 4.78
CA GLY A 22 2.18 -7.51 3.42
C GLY A 22 3.47 -7.76 2.64
N LEU A 23 4.41 -6.83 2.71
CA LEU A 23 5.71 -6.97 2.07
C LEU A 23 6.51 -8.13 2.68
N SER A 24 6.52 -8.24 4.00
CA SER A 24 7.21 -9.32 4.73
C SER A 24 6.72 -10.70 4.31
N LEU A 25 5.41 -10.89 4.27
CA LEU A 25 4.79 -12.14 3.81
C LEU A 25 5.21 -12.49 2.39
N GLN A 26 5.23 -11.50 1.50
CA GLN A 26 5.63 -11.72 0.11
C GLN A 26 7.11 -12.12 0.00
N VAL A 27 7.98 -11.44 0.73
CA VAL A 27 9.43 -11.77 0.74
C VAL A 27 9.66 -13.18 1.28
N ASP A 28 8.92 -13.56 2.32
CA ASP A 28 9.06 -14.86 2.98
C ASP A 28 8.32 -15.99 2.24
N GLY A 29 7.66 -15.69 1.13
CA GLY A 29 7.07 -16.68 0.25
C GLY A 29 5.71 -17.20 0.67
N ASP A 30 4.95 -16.42 1.45
CA ASP A 30 3.58 -16.78 1.83
C ASP A 30 2.72 -16.99 0.59
N GLU A 31 2.09 -18.16 0.50
CA GLU A 31 1.33 -18.56 -0.69
C GLU A 31 0.08 -17.71 -0.90
N ARG A 32 -0.61 -17.33 0.17
CA ARG A 32 -1.82 -16.49 0.08
C ARG A 32 -1.46 -15.09 -0.39
N MET A 33 -0.36 -14.55 0.14
CA MET A 33 0.09 -13.22 -0.28
C MET A 33 0.53 -13.21 -1.75
N ARG A 34 1.27 -14.23 -2.16
CA ARG A 34 1.66 -14.40 -3.57
C ARG A 34 0.44 -14.49 -4.49
N ALA A 35 -0.57 -15.25 -4.10
CA ALA A 35 -1.81 -15.36 -4.86
C ALA A 35 -2.56 -14.03 -4.95
N ARG A 36 -2.59 -13.25 -3.87
CA ARG A 36 -3.22 -11.91 -3.85
C ARG A 36 -2.53 -10.94 -4.81
N ILE A 37 -1.21 -10.92 -4.78
CA ILE A 37 -0.42 -10.06 -5.67
C ILE A 37 -0.63 -10.46 -7.12
N LYS A 38 -0.55 -11.75 -7.41
CA LYS A 38 -0.78 -12.25 -8.77
C LYS A 38 -2.19 -11.92 -9.27
N ALA A 39 -3.21 -12.09 -8.44
CA ALA A 39 -4.57 -11.74 -8.79
C ALA A 39 -4.73 -10.23 -9.05
N ALA A 40 -4.08 -9.39 -8.25
CA ALA A 40 -4.10 -7.95 -8.45
C ALA A 40 -3.48 -7.58 -9.80
N GLU A 41 -2.32 -8.13 -10.12
CA GLU A 41 -1.63 -7.88 -11.38
C GLU A 41 -2.43 -8.36 -12.59
N LEU A 42 -3.05 -9.55 -12.50
CA LEU A 42 -3.93 -10.08 -13.56
C LEU A 42 -5.15 -9.19 -13.78
N ASN A 43 -5.62 -8.49 -12.76
CA ASN A 43 -6.73 -7.53 -12.86
C ASN A 43 -6.26 -6.12 -13.22
N GLY A 44 -5.01 -5.96 -13.64
CA GLY A 44 -4.45 -4.69 -14.06
C GLY A 44 -4.18 -3.71 -12.93
N ARG A 45 -4.15 -4.18 -11.68
CA ARG A 45 -3.80 -3.35 -10.53
C ARG A 45 -2.30 -3.22 -10.40
N ARG A 46 -1.85 -2.04 -10.00
CA ARG A 46 -0.46 -1.85 -9.59
C ARG A 46 -0.28 -2.29 -8.16
N VAL A 47 0.87 -2.89 -7.87
CA VAL A 47 1.30 -3.18 -6.50
C VAL A 47 2.25 -2.08 -6.08
N ALA A 48 1.88 -1.35 -5.05
CA ALA A 48 2.63 -0.18 -4.57
C ALA A 48 2.92 -0.27 -3.08
N LEU A 49 3.89 0.47 -2.64
CA LEU A 49 4.23 0.61 -1.22
C LEU A 49 4.94 1.94 -0.98
N SER A 50 4.91 2.38 0.28
CA SER A 50 5.69 3.54 0.70
C SER A 50 7.20 3.24 0.66
N ALA A 51 8.00 4.22 0.30
CA ALA A 51 9.46 4.13 0.39
C ALA A 51 9.96 3.88 1.83
N LEU A 52 9.14 4.14 2.86
CA LEU A 52 9.47 3.79 4.24
C LEU A 52 9.31 2.31 4.54
N THR A 53 8.38 1.63 3.87
CA THR A 53 8.04 0.23 4.18
C THR A 53 9.25 -0.72 4.12
N PRO A 54 10.16 -0.64 3.14
CA PRO A 54 11.35 -1.49 3.13
C PRO A 54 12.27 -1.31 4.33
N LEU A 55 12.22 -0.16 5.00
CA LEU A 55 13.04 0.06 6.21
C LEU A 55 12.57 -0.80 7.38
N GLU A 56 11.31 -1.17 7.42
CA GLU A 56 10.74 -2.07 8.44
C GLU A 56 10.91 -3.54 8.06
N VAL A 57 11.14 -3.83 6.77
CA VAL A 57 11.26 -5.19 6.23
C VAL A 57 12.67 -5.39 5.69
N ARG A 58 13.64 -5.43 6.59
CA ARG A 58 15.04 -5.65 6.20
C ARG A 58 15.35 -7.14 6.20
N ARG A 59 16.04 -7.59 5.16
CA ARG A 59 16.47 -8.96 5.01
C ARG A 59 17.91 -9.00 4.51
N SER A 60 18.60 -10.08 4.79
CA SER A 60 19.97 -10.32 4.30
C SER A 60 20.02 -11.60 3.48
N GLY A 61 21.16 -11.86 2.83
CA GLY A 61 21.37 -13.06 2.04
C GLY A 61 20.37 -13.23 0.90
N GLN A 62 19.87 -14.43 0.71
CA GLN A 62 18.89 -14.74 -0.35
C GLN A 62 17.59 -13.99 -0.18
N ALA A 63 17.09 -13.86 1.05
CA ALA A 63 15.88 -13.10 1.33
C ALA A 63 16.05 -11.61 1.00
N GLY A 64 17.25 -11.05 1.25
CA GLY A 64 17.59 -9.70 0.84
C GLY A 64 17.59 -9.51 -0.67
N ARG A 65 18.09 -10.49 -1.42
CA ARG A 65 18.04 -10.47 -2.89
C ARG A 65 16.59 -10.56 -3.41
N ARG A 66 15.75 -11.41 -2.78
CA ARG A 66 14.32 -11.46 -3.14
C ARG A 66 13.63 -10.15 -2.88
N LEU A 67 13.91 -9.52 -1.74
CA LEU A 67 13.36 -8.20 -1.44
C LEU A 67 13.76 -7.17 -2.50
N ALA A 68 15.04 -7.10 -2.85
CA ALA A 68 15.53 -6.18 -3.88
C ALA A 68 14.85 -6.42 -5.23
N PHE A 69 14.66 -7.69 -5.61
CA PHE A 69 13.95 -8.06 -6.83
C PHE A 69 12.50 -7.58 -6.81
N LEU A 70 11.79 -7.82 -5.72
CA LEU A 70 10.40 -7.39 -5.55
C LEU A 70 10.28 -5.86 -5.62
N LEU A 71 11.17 -5.14 -4.95
CA LEU A 71 11.17 -3.68 -4.99
C LEU A 71 11.44 -3.11 -6.39
N SER A 72 12.16 -3.84 -7.23
CA SER A 72 12.37 -3.44 -8.63
C SER A 72 11.12 -3.63 -9.50
N HIS A 73 10.16 -4.45 -9.07
CA HIS A 73 8.92 -4.74 -9.79
C HIS A 73 7.73 -3.95 -9.27
N PHE A 74 7.73 -3.62 -7.98
CA PHE A 74 6.65 -2.87 -7.35
C PHE A 74 6.85 -1.37 -7.54
N ASP A 75 5.75 -0.64 -7.46
CA ASP A 75 5.75 0.81 -7.51
C ASP A 75 6.08 1.37 -6.12
N VAL A 76 7.34 1.66 -5.87
CA VAL A 76 7.80 2.24 -4.60
C VAL A 76 7.56 3.75 -4.63
N LYS A 77 6.62 4.22 -3.83
CA LYS A 77 6.21 5.62 -3.80
C LYS A 77 7.11 6.44 -2.88
N PRO A 78 7.68 7.54 -3.37
CA PRO A 78 8.49 8.42 -2.53
C PRO A 78 7.65 9.09 -1.44
N VAL A 79 8.30 9.42 -0.34
CA VAL A 79 7.70 10.23 0.72
C VAL A 79 7.92 11.70 0.34
N ASP A 80 7.07 12.19 -0.53
CA ASP A 80 7.15 13.56 -1.05
C ASP A 80 6.30 14.53 -0.22
N GLU A 81 6.25 15.78 -0.64
CA GLU A 81 5.51 16.83 0.07
C GLU A 81 4.00 16.53 0.14
N ALA A 82 3.42 15.98 -0.93
CA ALA A 82 2.01 15.63 -0.94
C ALA A 82 1.69 14.53 0.08
N VAL A 83 2.54 13.51 0.17
CA VAL A 83 2.41 12.44 1.16
C VAL A 83 2.53 13.01 2.57
N LEU A 84 3.52 13.88 2.81
CA LEU A 84 3.73 14.47 4.14
C LEU A 84 2.57 15.36 4.57
N ARG A 85 2.02 16.17 3.67
CA ARG A 85 0.84 16.99 3.97
C ARG A 85 -0.38 16.14 4.30
N THR A 86 -0.62 15.09 3.52
CA THR A 86 -1.73 14.18 3.77
C THR A 86 -1.55 13.44 5.10
N ALA A 87 -0.35 12.95 5.39
CA ALA A 87 -0.06 12.29 6.65
C ALA A 87 -0.29 13.21 7.86
N ALA A 88 0.18 14.46 7.78
CA ALA A 88 -0.03 15.45 8.83
C ALA A 88 -1.53 15.70 9.07
N LEU A 89 -2.29 15.86 8.00
CA LEU A 89 -3.74 16.05 8.07
C LEU A 89 -4.45 14.85 8.72
N LEU A 90 -4.04 13.63 8.40
CA LEU A 90 -4.59 12.42 8.98
C LEU A 90 -4.28 12.31 10.49
N LEU A 91 -3.06 12.66 10.89
CA LEU A 91 -2.69 12.69 12.31
C LEU A 91 -3.50 13.74 13.07
N ASP A 92 -3.66 14.93 12.51
CA ASP A 92 -4.45 16.00 13.11
C ASP A 92 -5.93 15.60 13.25
N THR A 93 -6.49 15.00 12.20
CA THR A 93 -7.90 14.59 12.17
C THR A 93 -8.20 13.47 13.15
N THR A 94 -7.28 12.51 13.30
CA THR A 94 -7.46 11.35 14.20
C THR A 94 -7.06 11.64 15.64
N GLY A 95 -6.24 12.65 15.89
CA GLY A 95 -5.63 12.90 17.18
C GLY A 95 -4.62 11.85 17.61
N LEU A 96 -4.18 10.98 16.69
CA LEU A 96 -3.17 9.96 16.98
C LEU A 96 -1.80 10.61 17.21
N ASP A 97 -0.99 9.97 18.07
CA ASP A 97 0.36 10.45 18.35
C ASP A 97 1.25 10.32 17.13
N GLY A 98 1.83 11.45 16.68
CA GLY A 98 2.64 11.48 15.47
C GLY A 98 3.96 10.74 15.60
N HIS A 99 4.48 10.57 16.81
CA HIS A 99 5.70 9.79 17.05
C HIS A 99 5.44 8.29 16.91
N GLU A 100 4.37 7.81 17.51
CA GLU A 100 4.00 6.38 17.45
C GLU A 100 3.43 5.97 16.10
N CYS A 101 2.66 6.85 15.46
CA CYS A 101 1.88 6.54 14.27
C CYS A 101 2.47 7.14 12.99
N LEU A 102 3.71 7.63 13.04
CA LEU A 102 4.36 8.29 11.90
C LEU A 102 4.36 7.40 10.64
N VAL A 103 4.84 6.17 10.77
CA VAL A 103 4.96 5.25 9.62
C VAL A 103 3.58 4.86 9.10
N ASP A 104 2.65 4.54 10.00
CA ASP A 104 1.27 4.20 9.63
C ASP A 104 0.59 5.35 8.90
N ALA A 105 0.77 6.58 9.36
CA ALA A 105 0.22 7.76 8.71
C ALA A 105 0.79 7.96 7.31
N VAL A 106 2.09 7.74 7.12
CA VAL A 106 2.73 7.83 5.81
C VAL A 106 2.24 6.71 4.88
N VAL A 107 2.08 5.49 5.38
CA VAL A 107 1.55 4.38 4.58
C VAL A 107 0.13 4.69 4.11
N VAL A 108 -0.75 5.13 4.99
CA VAL A 108 -2.14 5.48 4.63
C VAL A 108 -2.19 6.68 3.69
N ALA A 109 -1.37 7.70 3.94
CA ALA A 109 -1.27 8.87 3.04
C ALA A 109 -0.81 8.45 1.64
N THR A 110 0.16 7.55 1.55
CA THR A 110 0.61 6.98 0.28
C THR A 110 -0.53 6.28 -0.44
N ALA A 111 -1.27 5.44 0.27
CA ALA A 111 -2.45 4.74 -0.27
C ALA A 111 -3.52 5.72 -0.76
N ALA A 112 -3.78 6.77 -0.01
CA ALA A 112 -4.77 7.80 -0.36
C ALA A 112 -4.44 8.53 -1.67
N LEU A 113 -3.17 8.62 -2.03
CA LEU A 113 -2.70 9.30 -3.24
C LEU A 113 -2.49 8.34 -4.42
N CYS A 114 -2.74 7.05 -4.24
CA CYS A 114 -2.66 6.07 -5.32
C CYS A 114 -3.91 6.08 -6.20
N THR A 115 -3.78 5.48 -7.38
CA THR A 115 -4.90 5.35 -8.32
C THR A 115 -6.00 4.45 -7.75
N PRO A 116 -7.24 4.96 -7.60
CA PRO A 116 -8.36 4.15 -7.11
C PRO A 116 -8.83 3.12 -8.15
N PRO A 117 -9.53 2.07 -7.71
CA PRO A 117 -9.80 1.70 -6.32
C PRO A 117 -8.55 1.22 -5.60
N VAL A 118 -8.41 1.59 -4.32
CA VAL A 118 -7.24 1.28 -3.51
C VAL A 118 -7.58 0.25 -2.45
N ARG A 119 -6.73 -0.76 -2.31
CA ARG A 119 -6.79 -1.71 -1.22
C ARG A 119 -5.44 -1.72 -0.50
N LEU A 120 -5.48 -1.69 0.81
CA LEU A 120 -4.30 -1.71 1.67
C LEU A 120 -4.24 -3.01 2.44
N VAL A 121 -3.14 -3.74 2.25
CA VAL A 121 -2.85 -4.99 2.99
C VAL A 121 -2.16 -4.62 4.29
N THR A 122 -2.74 -5.03 5.41
CA THR A 122 -2.21 -4.73 6.74
C THR A 122 -2.58 -5.81 7.75
N SER A 123 -1.75 -5.98 8.78
CA SER A 123 -2.09 -6.75 9.98
C SER A 123 -2.53 -5.86 11.14
N ASP A 124 -2.39 -4.55 11.01
CA ASP A 124 -2.78 -3.62 12.06
C ASP A 124 -4.29 -3.47 12.16
N GLY A 125 -4.83 -3.75 13.34
CA GLY A 125 -6.26 -3.63 13.64
C GLY A 125 -6.61 -2.36 14.42
N SER A 126 -5.66 -1.45 14.65
CA SER A 126 -5.89 -0.27 15.49
C SER A 126 -5.65 1.06 14.78
N HIS A 127 -4.40 1.39 14.45
CA HIS A 127 -4.05 2.70 13.91
C HIS A 127 -4.44 2.86 12.45
N ILE A 128 -4.08 1.88 11.60
CA ILE A 128 -4.36 1.95 10.17
C ILE A 128 -5.86 2.06 9.86
N PRO A 129 -6.76 1.27 10.50
CA PRO A 129 -8.19 1.45 10.29
C PRO A 129 -8.71 2.85 10.62
N LYS A 130 -8.22 3.46 11.72
CA LYS A 130 -8.60 4.83 12.09
C LYS A 130 -8.13 5.86 11.08
N LEU A 131 -6.90 5.72 10.60
CA LEU A 131 -6.34 6.60 9.59
C LEU A 131 -7.09 6.47 8.26
N CYS A 132 -7.43 5.25 7.85
CA CYS A 132 -8.23 5.02 6.64
C CYS A 132 -9.64 5.61 6.76
N ALA A 133 -10.28 5.49 7.92
CA ALA A 133 -11.58 6.12 8.17
C ALA A 133 -11.50 7.64 8.02
N ALA A 134 -10.41 8.26 8.50
CA ALA A 134 -10.17 9.69 8.33
C ALA A 134 -10.01 10.09 6.86
N VAL A 135 -9.36 9.25 6.05
CA VAL A 135 -9.25 9.49 4.60
C VAL A 135 -10.62 9.59 3.95
N HIS A 136 -11.56 8.73 4.34
CA HIS A 136 -12.92 8.73 3.77
C HIS A 136 -13.71 10.02 4.06
N GLU A 137 -13.33 10.76 5.08
CA GLU A 137 -13.94 12.04 5.46
C GLU A 137 -13.32 13.23 4.72
N LEU A 138 -12.16 13.05 4.07
CA LEU A 138 -11.49 14.11 3.34
C LEU A 138 -12.07 14.27 1.93
N PRO A 139 -12.26 15.52 1.46
CA PRO A 139 -12.74 15.75 0.10
C PRO A 139 -11.80 15.16 -0.95
N GLN A 140 -12.38 14.52 -1.97
CA GLN A 140 -11.67 14.00 -3.14
C GLN A 140 -10.66 12.89 -2.85
N GLN A 141 -10.66 12.31 -1.66
CA GLN A 141 -9.79 11.17 -1.35
C GLN A 141 -10.47 9.84 -1.70
N PRO A 142 -9.72 8.87 -2.21
CA PRO A 142 -10.30 7.58 -2.56
C PRO A 142 -10.69 6.79 -1.31
N PHE A 143 -11.70 5.94 -1.46
CA PHE A 143 -11.99 4.93 -0.46
C PHE A 143 -10.87 3.89 -0.43
N ILE A 144 -10.35 3.61 0.75
CA ILE A 144 -9.33 2.58 0.96
C ILE A 144 -9.97 1.36 1.59
N GLY A 145 -10.04 0.26 0.83
CA GLY A 145 -10.48 -1.03 1.35
C GLY A 145 -9.31 -1.73 2.06
N LEU A 146 -9.57 -2.28 3.25
CA LEU A 146 -8.55 -2.99 4.00
C LEU A 146 -8.58 -4.49 3.71
N ILE A 147 -7.41 -5.09 3.59
CA ILE A 147 -7.21 -6.53 3.53
C ILE A 147 -6.37 -6.92 4.74
N THR A 148 -7.00 -7.60 5.69
CA THR A 148 -6.31 -8.06 6.90
C THR A 148 -5.54 -9.36 6.63
N VAL A 149 -4.30 -9.39 7.05
CA VAL A 149 -3.40 -10.54 6.90
C VAL A 149 -2.82 -11.00 8.24
#